data_7ef2503f885e5c851202916bf1fe7ede
#
_entry.id   7ef2503f885e5c851202916bf1fe7ede
#
_cell.length_a   1.000
_cell.length_b   1.000
_cell.length_c   1.000
_cell.angle_alpha   90.00
_cell.angle_beta   90.00
_cell.angle_gamma   90.00
#
_symmetry.space_group_name_H-M   'P 1'
#
loop_
_entity.id
_entity.type
_entity.pdbx_description
1 polymer ?
#
loop_
_entity_poly.entity_id
_entity_poly.type
_entity_poly.pdbx_seq_one_letter_code
_entity_poly.pdbx_strand_id
1 'polypeptide(L)'
;YGYQLYPDYLTLFTSAGPVPNDNETVFAIQNKGTTDNLYGMPLCTLYGTRGSYGGGRATCMPSVTLADMYEEKDGQKFNWNNYIPGYNESDAVKKKAFQATLNSTKQKLEAIPDTTLLGEIYRGRDPRMMQSLIVPYSYYNGYIVGTGAKKQLYAIAAGTTVANGFIQNDRGWNVYFYRKFVPIEDMGGAITNRNHTPINFPIIRFADVLLMLAEAYNEDNQLDKAVAELNKVRKRQSTSMPALNSGPVWLQVSDKEDMFERIMHERAVEPVGEGLRFSDLRRWGVAVQYLNNRQEKDFTGEIRFTRKFTERDYLWPIPSEEIQRNPALKPNNPGW
;
A
#
# COMPACT_ATOMS: atom_id res chain seq x y z
N TYR A 1 -11.37 24.66 12.16
CA TYR A 1 -9.89 24.51 12.19
C TYR A 1 -9.27 24.55 10.79
N GLY A 2 -10.03 24.63 9.69
CA GLY A 2 -9.49 24.80 8.33
C GLY A 2 -8.80 23.59 7.72
N TYR A 3 -8.99 22.39 8.25
CA TYR A 3 -8.45 21.16 7.64
C TYR A 3 -9.11 20.89 6.30
N GLN A 4 -8.29 20.44 5.35
CA GLN A 4 -8.75 20.04 4.01
C GLN A 4 -7.81 18.98 3.43
N LEU A 5 -8.30 18.21 2.46
CA LEU A 5 -7.47 17.25 1.76
C LEU A 5 -6.39 17.95 0.94
N TYR A 6 -5.17 17.48 1.05
CA TYR A 6 -4.06 17.98 0.24
C TYR A 6 -4.25 17.53 -1.21
N PRO A 7 -4.11 18.42 -2.21
CA PRO A 7 -4.42 18.08 -3.59
C PRO A 7 -3.57 16.95 -4.18
N ASP A 8 -2.28 16.93 -3.85
CA ASP A 8 -1.33 15.91 -4.33
C ASP A 8 -1.04 14.87 -3.25
N TYR A 9 -1.67 13.71 -3.38
CA TYR A 9 -1.57 12.63 -2.43
C TYR A 9 -0.14 12.13 -2.22
N LEU A 10 0.65 11.97 -3.29
CA LEU A 10 2.00 11.39 -3.18
C LEU A 10 2.95 12.33 -2.44
N THR A 11 2.82 13.63 -2.65
CA THR A 11 3.66 14.64 -2.01
C THR A 11 3.63 14.57 -0.50
N LEU A 12 2.49 14.23 0.12
CA LEU A 12 2.36 14.05 1.57
C LEU A 12 3.34 13.00 2.13
N PHE A 13 3.77 12.05 1.31
CA PHE A 13 4.53 10.88 1.76
C PHE A 13 5.95 10.79 1.18
N THR A 14 6.33 11.75 0.36
CA THR A 14 7.63 11.73 -0.35
C THR A 14 8.43 13.03 -0.21
N SER A 15 7.85 14.04 0.42
CA SER A 15 8.53 15.32 0.66
C SER A 15 9.42 15.30 1.89
N ALA A 16 10.51 16.05 1.85
CA ALA A 16 11.36 16.30 3.01
C ALA A 16 10.70 17.28 3.99
N GLY A 17 10.56 16.87 5.25
CA GLY A 17 10.00 17.72 6.30
C GLY A 17 8.52 18.06 6.11
N PRO A 18 8.04 19.17 6.68
CA PRO A 18 6.67 19.61 6.52
C PRO A 18 6.34 19.96 5.07
N VAL A 19 5.23 19.42 4.56
CA VAL A 19 4.74 19.77 3.22
C VAL A 19 4.20 21.20 3.25
N PRO A 20 4.62 22.09 2.34
CA PRO A 20 4.10 23.46 2.31
C PRO A 20 2.58 23.50 2.12
N ASN A 21 1.90 24.31 2.92
CA ASN A 21 0.43 24.44 2.90
C ASN A 21 -0.33 23.12 3.15
N ASP A 22 0.29 22.17 3.85
CA ASP A 22 -0.39 20.94 4.25
C ASP A 22 -1.39 21.27 5.37
N ASN A 23 -2.67 21.20 5.01
CA ASN A 23 -3.78 21.29 5.94
C ASN A 23 -4.46 19.91 6.13
N GLU A 24 -3.86 18.84 5.62
CA GLU A 24 -4.38 17.47 5.78
C GLU A 24 -3.79 16.76 6.98
N THR A 25 -2.51 16.95 7.25
CA THR A 25 -1.83 16.32 8.39
C THR A 25 -2.30 16.97 9.70
N VAL A 26 -3.08 16.24 10.50
CA VAL A 26 -3.56 16.70 11.80
C VAL A 26 -2.50 16.49 12.86
N PHE A 27 -1.85 15.33 12.84
CA PHE A 27 -0.77 14.99 13.76
C PHE A 27 0.25 14.07 13.10
N ALA A 28 1.53 14.39 13.21
CA ALA A 28 2.62 13.63 12.63
C ALA A 28 3.85 13.55 13.54
N ILE A 29 4.61 12.46 13.38
CA ILE A 29 5.99 12.40 13.84
C ILE A 29 6.82 13.16 12.80
N GLN A 30 7.45 14.24 13.26
CA GLN A 30 8.33 15.04 12.42
C GLN A 30 9.73 14.44 12.39
N ASN A 31 10.22 14.16 11.19
CA ASN A 31 11.53 13.61 10.96
C ASN A 31 12.45 14.66 10.36
N LYS A 32 13.66 14.72 10.89
CA LYS A 32 14.70 15.63 10.43
C LYS A 32 15.79 14.81 9.75
N GLY A 33 15.91 14.95 8.44
CA GLY A 33 17.09 14.47 7.74
C GLY A 33 18.26 15.38 8.05
N THR A 34 19.25 14.88 8.77
CA THR A 34 20.46 15.62 9.08
C THR A 34 21.67 14.71 9.02
N THR A 35 22.83 15.32 8.94
CA THR A 35 24.13 14.64 8.97
C THR A 35 24.38 13.85 10.26
N ASP A 36 23.66 14.16 11.34
CA ASP A 36 23.78 13.46 12.64
C ASP A 36 22.92 12.18 12.77
N ASN A 37 22.09 11.90 11.78
CA ASN A 37 21.36 10.61 11.63
C ASN A 37 20.51 10.15 12.83
N LEU A 38 20.16 11.05 13.75
CA LEU A 38 19.48 10.66 14.99
C LEU A 38 17.95 10.68 14.90
N TYR A 39 17.37 11.45 13.96
CA TYR A 39 15.95 11.76 13.94
C TYR A 39 15.36 11.63 12.52
N GLY A 40 15.41 10.42 11.95
CA GLY A 40 14.89 10.16 10.63
C GLY A 40 13.86 9.05 10.60
N MET A 41 13.13 8.98 9.49
CA MET A 41 12.11 7.98 9.21
C MET A 41 12.74 6.67 8.75
N PRO A 42 12.57 5.55 9.49
CA PRO A 42 13.18 4.27 9.11
C PRO A 42 12.40 3.49 8.05
N LEU A 43 11.16 3.88 7.71
CA LEU A 43 10.31 3.13 6.79
C LEU A 43 10.91 2.98 5.40
N CYS A 44 11.75 3.92 4.95
CA CYS A 44 12.44 3.77 3.67
C CYS A 44 13.28 2.49 3.60
N THR A 45 13.92 2.09 4.71
CA THR A 45 14.64 0.81 4.78
C THR A 45 13.71 -0.39 4.61
N LEU A 46 12.52 -0.32 5.18
CA LEU A 46 11.56 -1.42 5.18
C LEU A 46 10.79 -1.51 3.86
N TYR A 47 10.39 -0.36 3.30
CA TYR A 47 9.51 -0.24 2.15
C TYR A 47 10.28 -0.11 0.83
N GLY A 48 11.40 0.62 0.86
CA GLY A 48 12.19 0.91 -0.33
C GLY A 48 12.93 -0.32 -0.86
N THR A 49 13.05 -0.38 -2.18
CA THR A 49 13.90 -1.36 -2.87
C THR A 49 15.38 -1.00 -2.68
N ARG A 50 16.28 -1.90 -3.06
CA ARG A 50 17.74 -1.61 -3.06
C ARG A 50 18.13 -0.45 -3.97
N GLY A 51 17.34 -0.16 -5.00
CA GLY A 51 17.55 0.97 -5.88
C GLY A 51 16.85 2.25 -5.45
N SER A 52 16.10 2.23 -4.37
CA SER A 52 15.55 3.46 -3.79
C SER A 52 16.64 4.31 -3.17
N TYR A 53 16.40 5.63 -3.07
CA TYR A 53 17.29 6.52 -2.32
C TYR A 53 17.50 5.99 -0.90
N GLY A 54 18.75 6.01 -0.45
CA GLY A 54 19.15 5.42 0.81
C GLY A 54 19.38 3.89 0.76
N GLY A 55 18.98 3.18 -0.31
CA GLY A 55 19.18 1.75 -0.47
C GLY A 55 18.33 0.89 0.48
N GLY A 56 17.02 0.87 0.28
CA GLY A 56 16.07 0.09 1.08
C GLY A 56 16.36 -1.42 1.08
N ARG A 57 15.59 -2.17 1.85
CA ARG A 57 15.69 -3.64 1.98
C ARG A 57 14.44 -4.39 1.56
N ALA A 58 13.34 -3.68 1.29
CA ALA A 58 12.06 -4.24 0.90
C ALA A 58 11.64 -5.44 1.78
N THR A 59 11.61 -5.24 3.09
CA THR A 59 11.21 -6.27 4.04
C THR A 59 9.72 -6.23 4.37
N CYS A 60 9.07 -5.09 4.14
CA CYS A 60 7.63 -4.91 4.23
C CYS A 60 7.11 -4.56 2.84
N MET A 61 6.34 -5.45 2.26
CA MET A 61 5.84 -5.30 0.90
C MET A 61 4.31 -5.35 0.87
N PRO A 62 3.66 -4.58 -0.01
CA PRO A 62 2.22 -4.71 -0.22
C PRO A 62 1.90 -6.05 -0.86
N SER A 63 0.80 -6.68 -0.45
CA SER A 63 0.33 -7.91 -1.09
C SER A 63 -0.23 -7.63 -2.48
N VAL A 64 -0.19 -8.65 -3.35
CA VAL A 64 -0.87 -8.60 -4.65
C VAL A 64 -2.36 -8.39 -4.44
N THR A 65 -2.93 -9.06 -3.45
CA THR A 65 -4.34 -8.88 -3.10
C THR A 65 -4.72 -7.45 -2.75
N LEU A 66 -3.86 -6.72 -2.01
CA LEU A 66 -4.12 -5.30 -1.72
C LEU A 66 -4.14 -4.48 -3.01
N ALA A 67 -3.17 -4.73 -3.90
CA ALA A 67 -3.11 -4.03 -5.17
C ALA A 67 -4.35 -4.30 -6.04
N ASP A 68 -4.90 -5.51 -5.99
CA ASP A 68 -6.11 -5.88 -6.71
C ASP A 68 -7.38 -5.22 -6.14
N MET A 69 -7.33 -4.71 -4.92
CA MET A 69 -8.45 -3.92 -4.35
C MET A 69 -8.64 -2.56 -5.00
N TYR A 70 -7.61 -1.95 -5.60
CA TYR A 70 -7.81 -0.69 -6.29
C TYR A 70 -8.78 -0.86 -7.46
N GLU A 71 -9.79 0.00 -7.53
CA GLU A 71 -10.84 -0.04 -8.55
C GLU A 71 -10.30 0.35 -9.94
N GLU A 72 -11.09 0.11 -10.98
CA GLU A 72 -10.95 0.78 -12.28
C GLU A 72 -11.25 2.28 -12.11
N LYS A 73 -10.76 3.11 -13.03
CA LYS A 73 -11.01 4.56 -13.01
C LYS A 73 -12.48 4.96 -13.02
N ASP A 74 -13.34 4.11 -13.53
CA ASP A 74 -14.79 4.32 -13.55
C ASP A 74 -15.48 3.82 -12.27
N GLY A 75 -14.72 3.30 -11.30
CA GLY A 75 -15.20 2.80 -10.02
C GLY A 75 -15.70 1.36 -10.03
N GLN A 76 -15.49 0.62 -11.11
CA GLN A 76 -15.77 -0.82 -11.13
C GLN A 76 -14.72 -1.60 -10.32
N LYS A 77 -15.13 -2.72 -9.75
CA LYS A 77 -14.19 -3.68 -9.14
C LYS A 77 -13.25 -4.22 -10.22
N PHE A 78 -11.97 -4.19 -9.94
CA PHE A 78 -10.96 -4.68 -10.84
C PHE A 78 -11.00 -6.21 -10.97
N ASN A 79 -10.77 -6.69 -12.20
CA ASN A 79 -10.64 -8.12 -12.48
C ASN A 79 -9.63 -8.35 -13.60
N TRP A 80 -8.54 -9.05 -13.29
CA TRP A 80 -7.51 -9.40 -14.26
C TRP A 80 -8.02 -10.11 -15.51
N ASN A 81 -9.06 -10.96 -15.37
CA ASN A 81 -9.63 -11.70 -16.49
C ASN A 81 -10.25 -10.81 -17.57
N ASN A 82 -10.59 -9.55 -17.24
CA ASN A 82 -11.06 -8.59 -18.24
C ASN A 82 -9.98 -8.19 -19.24
N TYR A 83 -8.71 -8.36 -18.87
CA TYR A 83 -7.55 -7.94 -19.68
C TYR A 83 -6.69 -9.13 -20.12
N ILE A 84 -6.54 -10.13 -19.27
CA ILE A 84 -5.72 -11.31 -19.48
C ILE A 84 -6.57 -12.54 -19.21
N PRO A 85 -7.22 -13.13 -20.26
CA PRO A 85 -8.10 -14.27 -20.08
C PRO A 85 -7.42 -15.44 -19.38
N GLY A 86 -8.08 -16.01 -18.36
CA GLY A 86 -7.58 -17.14 -17.57
C GLY A 86 -6.54 -16.76 -16.50
N TYR A 87 -6.30 -15.46 -16.26
CA TYR A 87 -5.32 -15.01 -15.27
C TYR A 87 -5.65 -15.53 -13.86
N ASN A 88 -6.90 -15.42 -13.43
CA ASN A 88 -7.28 -15.79 -12.07
C ASN A 88 -7.21 -17.29 -11.82
N GLU A 89 -7.40 -18.11 -12.85
CA GLU A 89 -7.50 -19.55 -12.79
C GLU A 89 -6.17 -20.28 -12.98
N SER A 90 -5.16 -19.61 -13.63
CA SER A 90 -3.95 -20.29 -14.05
C SER A 90 -2.68 -19.57 -13.62
N ASP A 91 -1.88 -20.22 -12.76
CA ASP A 91 -0.56 -19.69 -12.38
C ASP A 91 0.42 -19.65 -13.57
N ALA A 92 0.23 -20.50 -14.58
CA ALA A 92 1.02 -20.41 -15.82
C ALA A 92 0.71 -19.15 -16.62
N VAL A 93 -0.56 -18.72 -16.67
CA VAL A 93 -0.98 -17.46 -17.30
C VAL A 93 -0.42 -16.27 -16.52
N LYS A 94 -0.50 -16.27 -15.18
CA LYS A 94 0.10 -15.24 -14.33
C LYS A 94 1.60 -15.10 -14.60
N LYS A 95 2.31 -16.21 -14.57
CA LYS A 95 3.75 -16.24 -14.83
C LYS A 95 4.10 -15.66 -16.21
N LYS A 96 3.37 -16.07 -17.25
CA LYS A 96 3.56 -15.56 -18.61
C LYS A 96 3.27 -14.05 -18.70
N ALA A 97 2.26 -13.58 -17.97
CA ALA A 97 1.85 -12.17 -17.97
C ALA A 97 2.88 -11.23 -17.33
N PHE A 98 3.67 -11.73 -16.38
CA PHE A 98 4.57 -10.88 -15.59
C PHE A 98 6.05 -11.21 -15.71
N GLN A 99 6.42 -12.47 -15.92
CA GLN A 99 7.82 -12.88 -15.83
C GLN A 99 8.58 -12.61 -17.12
N ALA A 100 9.62 -11.79 -17.04
CA ALA A 100 10.65 -11.66 -18.05
C ALA A 100 11.76 -12.70 -17.85
N THR A 101 12.55 -12.96 -18.89
CA THR A 101 13.80 -13.71 -18.80
C THR A 101 15.00 -12.77 -18.95
N LEU A 102 16.14 -13.20 -18.45
CA LEU A 102 17.40 -12.50 -18.61
C LEU A 102 18.27 -13.22 -19.63
N ASN A 103 19.10 -12.47 -20.34
CA ASN A 103 20.15 -13.04 -21.18
C ASN A 103 21.16 -13.83 -20.34
N SER A 104 22.04 -14.59 -20.99
CA SER A 104 23.06 -15.44 -20.35
C SER A 104 23.99 -14.67 -19.41
N THR A 105 24.27 -13.41 -19.70
CA THR A 105 25.09 -12.52 -18.85
C THR A 105 24.27 -11.83 -17.75
N LYS A 106 22.96 -12.04 -17.69
CA LYS A 106 22.03 -11.40 -16.74
C LYS A 106 22.05 -9.86 -16.77
N GLN A 107 22.39 -9.27 -17.90
CA GLN A 107 22.50 -7.82 -18.07
C GLN A 107 21.34 -7.19 -18.82
N LYS A 108 20.56 -7.99 -19.54
CA LYS A 108 19.45 -7.53 -20.37
C LYS A 108 18.24 -8.44 -20.21
N LEU A 109 17.04 -7.85 -20.30
CA LEU A 109 15.80 -8.60 -20.45
C LEU A 109 15.72 -9.12 -21.90
N GLU A 110 15.43 -10.39 -22.10
CA GLU A 110 15.26 -11.02 -23.43
C GLU A 110 13.79 -11.25 -23.76
N ALA A 111 13.11 -12.10 -23.00
CA ALA A 111 11.67 -12.27 -23.16
C ALA A 111 10.96 -11.36 -22.18
N ILE A 112 10.24 -10.38 -22.67
CA ILE A 112 9.53 -9.38 -21.89
C ILE A 112 8.03 -9.63 -22.10
N PRO A 113 7.20 -9.64 -21.05
CA PRO A 113 5.74 -9.68 -21.20
C PRO A 113 5.23 -8.44 -21.93
N ASP A 114 3.95 -8.43 -22.27
CA ASP A 114 3.33 -7.24 -22.87
C ASP A 114 3.28 -6.08 -21.85
N THR A 115 4.37 -5.33 -21.80
CA THR A 115 4.51 -4.19 -20.88
C THR A 115 3.64 -3.02 -21.27
N THR A 116 3.20 -2.94 -22.52
CA THR A 116 2.25 -1.92 -23.00
C THR A 116 0.89 -2.19 -22.39
N LEU A 117 0.39 -3.41 -22.54
CA LEU A 117 -0.87 -3.84 -21.93
C LEU A 117 -0.84 -3.67 -20.39
N LEU A 118 0.22 -4.13 -19.72
CA LEU A 118 0.35 -3.95 -18.27
C LEU A 118 0.32 -2.47 -17.88
N GLY A 119 1.03 -1.62 -18.63
CA GLY A 119 1.02 -0.19 -18.40
C GLY A 119 -0.36 0.46 -18.61
N GLU A 120 -1.15 -0.02 -19.57
CA GLU A 120 -2.53 0.44 -19.79
C GLU A 120 -3.44 0.00 -18.63
N ILE A 121 -3.34 -1.27 -18.22
CA ILE A 121 -4.08 -1.78 -17.07
C ILE A 121 -3.82 -0.91 -15.82
N TYR A 122 -2.56 -0.66 -15.49
CA TYR A 122 -2.23 0.14 -14.29
C TYR A 122 -2.70 1.59 -14.40
N ARG A 123 -2.59 2.20 -15.57
CA ARG A 123 -3.11 3.56 -15.79
C ARG A 123 -4.63 3.64 -15.82
N GLY A 124 -5.29 2.53 -16.11
CA GLY A 124 -6.76 2.39 -16.06
C GLY A 124 -7.36 2.24 -14.67
N ARG A 125 -6.53 2.12 -13.63
CA ARG A 125 -6.93 1.90 -12.23
C ARG A 125 -7.03 3.20 -11.43
N ASP A 126 -7.54 3.11 -10.22
CA ASP A 126 -7.52 4.19 -9.23
C ASP A 126 -6.12 4.82 -9.17
N PRO A 127 -5.99 6.12 -9.40
CA PRO A 127 -4.68 6.78 -9.45
C PRO A 127 -3.83 6.62 -8.19
N ARG A 128 -4.44 6.38 -7.03
CA ARG A 128 -3.71 6.13 -5.78
C ARG A 128 -2.87 4.85 -5.82
N MET A 129 -3.25 3.89 -6.68
CA MET A 129 -2.43 2.67 -6.84
C MET A 129 -1.00 3.01 -7.23
N MET A 130 -0.80 3.77 -8.30
CA MET A 130 0.53 4.13 -8.77
C MET A 130 1.21 5.20 -7.89
N GLN A 131 0.44 5.95 -7.11
CA GLN A 131 0.98 6.89 -6.11
C GLN A 131 1.44 6.17 -4.84
N SER A 132 0.83 5.05 -4.50
CA SER A 132 1.18 4.26 -3.31
C SER A 132 2.18 3.14 -3.59
N LEU A 133 2.16 2.58 -4.81
CA LEU A 133 2.89 1.37 -5.19
C LEU A 133 3.81 1.61 -6.38
N ILE A 134 4.96 0.95 -6.37
CA ILE A 134 5.79 0.73 -7.55
C ILE A 134 5.26 -0.52 -8.23
N VAL A 135 4.73 -0.34 -9.45
CA VAL A 135 4.11 -1.43 -10.21
C VAL A 135 5.11 -2.05 -11.20
N PRO A 136 4.97 -3.34 -11.55
CA PRO A 136 5.84 -3.99 -12.52
C PRO A 136 5.91 -3.24 -13.84
N TYR A 137 7.10 -3.22 -14.39
CA TYR A 137 7.47 -2.56 -15.66
C TYR A 137 7.22 -1.04 -15.70
N SER A 138 7.09 -0.43 -14.51
CA SER A 138 7.12 1.03 -14.36
C SER A 138 8.51 1.53 -14.01
N TYR A 139 8.75 2.79 -14.34
CA TYR A 139 9.93 3.49 -13.89
C TYR A 139 9.66 4.22 -12.58
N TYR A 140 10.66 4.27 -11.73
CA TYR A 140 10.67 5.09 -10.54
C TYR A 140 12.06 5.71 -10.32
N ASN A 141 12.10 6.83 -9.63
CA ASN A 141 13.36 7.47 -9.32
C ASN A 141 14.05 6.75 -8.16
N GLY A 142 15.33 6.50 -8.30
CA GLY A 142 16.12 5.83 -7.30
C GLY A 142 17.59 6.22 -7.37
N TYR A 143 18.41 5.58 -6.55
CA TYR A 143 19.83 5.85 -6.43
C TYR A 143 20.62 4.54 -6.43
N ILE A 144 21.63 4.46 -7.29
CA ILE A 144 22.59 3.32 -7.30
C ILE A 144 23.95 3.85 -6.84
N VAL A 145 24.50 3.21 -5.83
CA VAL A 145 25.84 3.52 -5.33
C VAL A 145 26.87 3.44 -6.47
N GLY A 146 27.66 4.50 -6.62
CA GLY A 146 28.68 4.63 -7.68
C GLY A 146 28.16 5.16 -9.01
N THR A 147 26.85 5.26 -9.21
CA THR A 147 26.26 5.78 -10.45
C THR A 147 25.35 7.00 -10.26
N GLY A 148 25.06 7.36 -9.01
CA GLY A 148 24.21 8.49 -8.65
C GLY A 148 22.70 8.23 -8.85
N ALA A 149 21.94 9.32 -8.90
CA ALA A 149 20.51 9.26 -9.12
C ALA A 149 20.17 8.71 -10.51
N LYS A 150 19.30 7.71 -10.58
CA LYS A 150 18.86 7.10 -11.83
C LYS A 150 17.40 6.73 -11.80
N LYS A 151 16.78 6.85 -12.97
CA LYS A 151 15.49 6.27 -13.23
C LYS A 151 15.63 4.74 -13.31
N GLN A 152 14.97 4.05 -12.41
CA GLN A 152 14.98 2.58 -12.30
C GLN A 152 13.77 1.99 -12.99
N LEU A 153 13.94 0.88 -13.69
CA LEU A 153 12.84 0.05 -14.16
C LEU A 153 12.61 -1.10 -13.17
N TYR A 154 11.40 -1.25 -12.68
CA TYR A 154 11.02 -2.43 -11.91
C TYR A 154 10.60 -3.56 -12.86
N ALA A 155 11.35 -4.64 -12.95
CA ALA A 155 11.05 -5.79 -13.79
C ALA A 155 10.95 -7.08 -12.97
N ILE A 156 9.98 -7.93 -13.32
CA ILE A 156 9.82 -9.27 -12.75
C ILE A 156 10.66 -10.23 -13.61
N ALA A 157 11.81 -10.63 -13.11
CA ALA A 157 12.70 -11.54 -13.82
C ALA A 157 13.25 -12.62 -12.88
N ALA A 158 13.54 -13.80 -13.41
CA ALA A 158 14.20 -14.86 -12.66
C ALA A 158 15.67 -14.52 -12.43
N GLY A 159 16.12 -14.51 -11.17
CA GLY A 159 17.49 -14.21 -10.77
C GLY A 159 17.67 -12.83 -10.15
N THR A 160 18.75 -12.65 -9.43
CA THR A 160 18.96 -11.48 -8.57
C THR A 160 20.13 -10.66 -9.06
N THR A 161 19.96 -9.71 -9.95
CA THR A 161 21.02 -8.73 -10.21
C THR A 161 20.46 -7.36 -10.52
N VAL A 162 20.98 -6.35 -9.85
CA VAL A 162 20.86 -4.98 -10.27
C VAL A 162 21.90 -4.79 -11.38
N ALA A 163 21.49 -4.80 -12.62
CA ALA A 163 22.38 -4.52 -13.73
C ALA A 163 21.72 -3.49 -14.65
N ASN A 164 22.47 -2.46 -15.00
CA ASN A 164 22.12 -1.47 -16.02
C ASN A 164 20.77 -0.74 -15.84
N GLY A 165 20.38 -0.44 -14.60
CA GLY A 165 19.25 0.46 -14.33
C GLY A 165 17.90 -0.19 -14.21
N PHE A 166 17.81 -1.50 -14.05
CA PHE A 166 16.58 -2.15 -13.61
C PHE A 166 16.83 -2.97 -12.34
N ILE A 167 15.84 -2.99 -11.48
CA ILE A 167 15.85 -3.79 -10.28
C ILE A 167 15.06 -5.04 -10.56
N GLN A 168 15.71 -6.11 -10.26
CA GLN A 168 15.03 -7.35 -10.01
C GLN A 168 14.45 -7.35 -8.62
N ASN A 169 13.36 -8.09 -8.50
CA ASN A 169 12.77 -8.38 -7.24
C ASN A 169 13.85 -8.73 -6.19
N ASP A 170 13.91 -7.96 -5.15
CA ASP A 170 14.75 -8.24 -4.01
C ASP A 170 14.37 -9.61 -3.43
N ARG A 171 15.26 -10.58 -3.51
CA ARG A 171 15.09 -11.94 -2.95
C ARG A 171 14.08 -12.86 -3.64
N GLY A 172 13.73 -12.66 -4.89
CA GLY A 172 12.78 -13.51 -5.57
C GLY A 172 11.29 -13.28 -5.21
N TRP A 173 10.96 -12.14 -4.62
CA TRP A 173 9.59 -11.77 -4.28
C TRP A 173 8.94 -11.03 -5.44
N ASN A 174 8.20 -11.70 -6.28
CA ASN A 174 7.51 -11.13 -7.43
C ASN A 174 6.23 -10.39 -6.98
N VAL A 175 6.37 -9.26 -6.29
CA VAL A 175 5.30 -8.50 -5.65
C VAL A 175 5.46 -7.01 -5.89
N TYR A 176 4.47 -6.21 -5.52
CA TYR A 176 4.58 -4.76 -5.52
C TYR A 176 5.56 -4.24 -4.46
N PHE A 177 6.05 -3.02 -4.66
CA PHE A 177 6.79 -2.29 -3.64
C PHE A 177 6.07 -1.00 -3.28
N TYR A 178 6.34 -0.45 -2.10
CA TYR A 178 5.79 0.84 -1.72
C TYR A 178 6.49 1.98 -2.44
N ARG A 179 5.70 2.97 -2.85
CA ARG A 179 6.18 4.29 -3.25
C ARG A 179 6.04 5.28 -2.08
N LYS A 180 5.00 5.13 -1.27
CA LYS A 180 4.82 5.93 -0.04
C LYS A 180 5.97 5.72 0.92
N PHE A 181 6.40 6.81 1.56
CA PHE A 181 7.51 6.85 2.52
C PHE A 181 8.87 6.44 1.92
N VAL A 182 8.95 6.40 0.60
CA VAL A 182 10.20 6.12 -0.12
C VAL A 182 10.57 7.38 -0.90
N PRO A 183 11.75 7.96 -0.65
CA PRO A 183 12.18 9.16 -1.34
C PRO A 183 12.19 8.99 -2.86
N ILE A 184 11.73 10.00 -3.57
CA ILE A 184 11.75 10.05 -5.04
C ILE A 184 12.88 10.92 -5.60
N GLU A 185 13.62 11.60 -4.72
CA GLU A 185 14.77 12.43 -5.01
C GLU A 185 15.77 12.38 -3.84
N ASP A 186 16.94 12.98 -3.97
CA ASP A 186 17.98 12.98 -2.93
C ASP A 186 17.68 13.93 -1.75
N MET A 187 16.60 14.69 -1.86
CA MET A 187 16.17 15.65 -0.83
C MET A 187 17.27 16.65 -0.42
N GLY A 188 18.01 17.15 -1.42
CA GLY A 188 19.10 18.12 -1.18
C GLY A 188 20.31 17.50 -0.45
N GLY A 189 20.55 16.20 -0.62
CA GLY A 189 21.62 15.48 0.07
C GLY A 189 21.29 15.06 1.51
N ALA A 190 20.04 15.26 1.95
CA ALA A 190 19.63 14.92 3.33
C ALA A 190 19.54 13.42 3.58
N ILE A 191 19.55 12.56 2.52
CA ILE A 191 19.51 11.12 2.66
C ILE A 191 20.91 10.56 2.79
N THR A 192 21.48 10.68 3.95
CA THR A 192 22.81 10.14 4.27
C THR A 192 22.76 8.70 4.72
N ASN A 193 21.61 8.23 5.20
CA ASN A 193 21.39 6.88 5.71
C ASN A 193 19.94 6.44 5.44
N ARG A 194 19.76 5.21 4.94
CA ARG A 194 18.45 4.62 4.64
C ARG A 194 17.49 4.52 5.83
N ASN A 195 18.00 4.55 7.04
CA ASN A 195 17.19 4.47 8.25
C ASN A 195 16.69 5.84 8.72
N HIS A 196 17.12 6.93 8.08
CA HIS A 196 16.93 8.28 8.57
C HIS A 196 16.54 9.23 7.43
N THR A 197 15.40 8.99 6.81
CA THR A 197 14.88 9.91 5.79
C THR A 197 14.07 11.03 6.43
N PRO A 198 14.10 12.26 5.86
CA PRO A 198 13.39 13.40 6.43
C PRO A 198 11.89 13.44 6.11
N ILE A 199 11.31 12.30 5.78
CA ILE A 199 9.87 12.22 5.49
C ILE A 199 9.11 12.12 6.80
N ASN A 200 8.12 13.00 6.99
CA ASN A 200 7.26 12.97 8.17
C ASN A 200 6.30 11.77 8.10
N PHE A 201 5.98 11.21 9.27
CA PHE A 201 5.00 10.13 9.38
C PHE A 201 3.69 10.66 9.96
N PRO A 202 2.62 10.76 9.15
CA PRO A 202 1.32 11.17 9.66
C PRO A 202 0.73 10.07 10.53
N ILE A 203 0.38 10.43 11.76
CA ILE A 203 -0.37 9.57 12.69
C ILE A 203 -1.87 9.73 12.44
N ILE A 204 -2.31 10.98 12.20
CA ILE A 204 -3.70 11.31 11.88
C ILE A 204 -3.70 12.25 10.69
N ARG A 205 -4.44 11.89 9.66
CA ARG A 205 -4.71 12.72 8.49
C ARG A 205 -6.20 13.06 8.40
N PHE A 206 -6.52 14.19 7.80
CA PHE A 206 -7.91 14.59 7.61
C PHE A 206 -8.71 13.59 6.75
N ALA A 207 -8.07 12.89 5.80
CA ALA A 207 -8.70 11.78 5.10
C ALA A 207 -9.19 10.67 6.04
N ASP A 208 -8.39 10.30 7.05
CA ASP A 208 -8.80 9.32 8.06
C ASP A 208 -9.99 9.83 8.88
N VAL A 209 -9.97 11.11 9.28
CA VAL A 209 -11.09 11.75 9.99
C VAL A 209 -12.38 11.72 9.15
N LEU A 210 -12.30 12.00 7.86
CA LEU A 210 -13.46 11.93 6.95
C LEU A 210 -14.01 10.51 6.83
N LEU A 211 -13.15 9.50 6.73
CA LEU A 211 -13.56 8.10 6.67
C LEU A 211 -14.14 7.59 8.01
N MET A 212 -13.60 8.02 9.15
CA MET A 212 -14.20 7.77 10.46
C MET A 212 -15.58 8.44 10.59
N LEU A 213 -15.72 9.66 10.08
CA LEU A 213 -17.00 10.37 10.09
C LEU A 213 -18.04 9.70 9.17
N ALA A 214 -17.60 9.21 7.99
CA ALA A 214 -18.47 8.43 7.10
C ALA A 214 -18.98 7.15 7.79
N GLU A 215 -18.08 6.45 8.51
CA GLU A 215 -18.45 5.26 9.28
C GLU A 215 -19.47 5.62 10.40
N ALA A 216 -19.22 6.68 11.16
CA ALA A 216 -20.12 7.13 12.21
C ALA A 216 -21.51 7.51 11.68
N TYR A 217 -21.58 8.20 10.53
CA TYR A 217 -22.86 8.50 9.89
C TYR A 217 -23.56 7.24 9.39
N ASN A 218 -22.83 6.28 8.84
CA ASN A 218 -23.39 5.00 8.42
C ASN A 218 -23.97 4.23 9.62
N GLU A 219 -23.24 4.20 10.75
CA GLU A 219 -23.75 3.57 11.98
C GLU A 219 -25.00 4.24 12.53
N ASP A 220 -25.09 5.56 12.40
CA ASP A 220 -26.25 6.37 12.79
C ASP A 220 -27.38 6.39 11.72
N ASN A 221 -27.31 5.52 10.72
CA ASN A 221 -28.27 5.40 9.61
C ASN A 221 -28.46 6.70 8.78
N GLN A 222 -27.45 7.55 8.73
CA GLN A 222 -27.41 8.77 7.93
C GLN A 222 -26.65 8.54 6.62
N LEU A 223 -27.18 7.67 5.76
CA LEU A 223 -26.50 7.13 4.58
C LEU A 223 -26.00 8.24 3.64
N ASP A 224 -26.83 9.25 3.34
CA ASP A 224 -26.45 10.35 2.45
C ASP A 224 -25.23 11.14 2.97
N LYS A 225 -25.15 11.32 4.29
CA LYS A 225 -24.01 12.00 4.91
C LYS A 225 -22.77 11.13 4.87
N ALA A 226 -22.91 9.81 5.11
CA ALA A 226 -21.81 8.87 4.99
C ALA A 226 -21.21 8.90 3.58
N VAL A 227 -22.05 8.83 2.55
CA VAL A 227 -21.67 8.95 1.13
C VAL A 227 -20.98 10.30 0.86
N ALA A 228 -21.50 11.39 1.40
CA ALA A 228 -20.93 12.72 1.17
C ALA A 228 -19.49 12.84 1.72
N GLU A 229 -19.23 12.30 2.93
CA GLU A 229 -17.91 12.35 3.54
C GLU A 229 -16.91 11.46 2.79
N LEU A 230 -17.28 10.23 2.45
CA LEU A 230 -16.43 9.33 1.67
C LEU A 230 -16.12 9.91 0.28
N ASN A 231 -17.08 10.54 -0.37
CA ASN A 231 -16.89 11.18 -1.66
C ASN A 231 -15.89 12.34 -1.64
N LYS A 232 -15.67 13.01 -0.51
CA LYS A 232 -14.60 14.00 -0.39
C LYS A 232 -13.23 13.37 -0.64
N VAL A 233 -12.98 12.19 -0.06
CA VAL A 233 -11.73 11.44 -0.24
C VAL A 233 -11.59 10.99 -1.70
N ARG A 234 -12.63 10.39 -2.29
CA ARG A 234 -12.62 9.93 -3.69
C ARG A 234 -12.37 11.06 -4.69
N LYS A 235 -12.88 12.25 -4.41
CA LYS A 235 -12.77 13.43 -5.28
C LYS A 235 -11.50 14.25 -5.06
N ARG A 236 -10.55 13.84 -4.20
CA ARG A 236 -9.25 14.51 -4.11
C ARG A 236 -8.68 14.72 -5.50
N GLN A 237 -8.06 15.89 -5.76
CA GLN A 237 -7.60 16.26 -7.10
C GLN A 237 -6.70 15.20 -7.75
N SER A 238 -5.74 14.63 -7.02
CA SER A 238 -4.84 13.59 -7.55
C SER A 238 -5.44 12.18 -7.53
N THR A 239 -6.62 12.00 -6.90
CA THR A 239 -7.37 10.74 -6.88
C THR A 239 -8.40 10.71 -7.99
N SER A 240 -9.26 11.71 -8.06
CA SER A 240 -10.28 11.90 -9.12
C SER A 240 -11.12 10.66 -9.42
N MET A 241 -11.46 9.89 -8.39
CA MET A 241 -12.36 8.75 -8.55
C MET A 241 -13.82 9.21 -8.64
N PRO A 242 -14.68 8.48 -9.37
CA PRO A 242 -16.11 8.79 -9.44
C PRO A 242 -16.75 8.81 -8.06
N ALA A 243 -17.66 9.74 -7.86
CA ALA A 243 -18.43 9.79 -6.62
C ALA A 243 -19.40 8.62 -6.52
N LEU A 244 -19.59 8.07 -5.34
CA LEU A 244 -20.70 7.18 -5.06
C LEU A 244 -22.02 7.93 -5.24
N ASN A 245 -23.08 7.22 -5.56
CA ASN A 245 -24.40 7.73 -5.92
C ASN A 245 -24.38 8.70 -7.12
N SER A 246 -23.38 8.52 -8.04
CA SER A 246 -23.34 9.26 -9.30
C SER A 246 -23.24 8.31 -10.49
N GLY A 247 -24.12 8.44 -11.48
CA GLY A 247 -24.04 7.70 -12.74
C GLY A 247 -24.39 6.21 -12.63
N PRO A 248 -23.47 5.30 -13.01
CA PRO A 248 -23.80 3.90 -13.22
C PRO A 248 -24.14 3.12 -11.95
N VAL A 249 -24.81 1.96 -12.14
CA VAL A 249 -25.33 1.12 -11.05
C VAL A 249 -24.28 0.65 -10.05
N TRP A 250 -23.06 0.39 -10.49
CA TRP A 250 -21.97 -0.05 -9.61
C TRP A 250 -21.45 1.04 -8.66
N LEU A 251 -21.83 2.28 -8.87
CA LEU A 251 -21.54 3.38 -7.96
C LEU A 251 -22.69 3.70 -7.00
N GLN A 252 -23.86 3.06 -7.19
CA GLN A 252 -24.99 3.28 -6.30
C GLN A 252 -24.79 2.52 -4.99
N VAL A 253 -25.09 3.19 -3.89
CA VAL A 253 -25.08 2.62 -2.55
C VAL A 253 -26.52 2.22 -2.22
N SER A 254 -26.75 0.93 -1.98
CA SER A 254 -28.10 0.38 -1.79
C SER A 254 -28.63 0.54 -0.36
N ASP A 255 -27.75 0.34 0.62
CA ASP A 255 -28.10 0.24 2.03
C ASP A 255 -26.89 0.48 2.94
N LYS A 256 -27.07 0.30 4.26
CA LYS A 256 -26.05 0.45 5.29
C LYS A 256 -24.90 -0.54 5.13
N GLU A 257 -25.20 -1.76 4.78
CA GLU A 257 -24.25 -2.84 4.62
C GLU A 257 -23.34 -2.60 3.40
N ASP A 258 -23.90 -2.22 2.27
CA ASP A 258 -23.14 -1.82 1.07
C ASP A 258 -22.26 -0.59 1.36
N MET A 259 -22.82 0.41 2.06
CA MET A 259 -22.03 1.58 2.46
C MET A 259 -20.87 1.19 3.38
N PHE A 260 -21.06 0.26 4.29
CA PHE A 260 -20.00 -0.23 5.16
C PHE A 260 -18.90 -0.93 4.34
N GLU A 261 -19.26 -1.75 3.34
CA GLU A 261 -18.27 -2.34 2.42
C GLU A 261 -17.47 -1.27 1.65
N ARG A 262 -18.14 -0.19 1.21
CA ARG A 262 -17.47 0.95 0.55
C ARG A 262 -16.50 1.66 1.50
N ILE A 263 -16.86 1.84 2.76
CA ILE A 263 -15.99 2.41 3.78
C ILE A 263 -14.79 1.48 4.03
N MET A 264 -15.03 0.17 4.20
CA MET A 264 -13.95 -0.81 4.38
C MET A 264 -12.98 -0.83 3.21
N HIS A 265 -13.49 -0.67 1.99
CA HIS A 265 -12.69 -0.58 0.77
C HIS A 265 -11.85 0.69 0.75
N GLU A 266 -12.48 1.86 0.95
CA GLU A 266 -11.78 3.15 0.93
C GLU A 266 -10.70 3.21 2.02
N ARG A 267 -10.98 2.68 3.22
CA ARG A 267 -10.01 2.53 4.31
C ARG A 267 -8.91 1.47 4.03
N ALA A 268 -9.06 0.64 3.02
CA ALA A 268 -7.99 -0.26 2.58
C ALA A 268 -7.02 0.42 1.62
N VAL A 269 -7.52 1.27 0.72
CA VAL A 269 -6.74 1.84 -0.38
C VAL A 269 -6.18 3.24 -0.08
N GLU A 270 -6.88 4.07 0.68
CA GLU A 270 -6.42 5.42 1.04
C GLU A 270 -5.22 5.40 2.01
N PRO A 271 -5.27 4.72 3.17
CA PRO A 271 -4.18 4.71 4.14
C PRO A 271 -3.19 3.55 3.92
N VAL A 272 -2.97 3.11 2.69
CA VAL A 272 -2.00 2.07 2.39
C VAL A 272 -0.62 2.44 2.93
N GLY A 273 0.01 1.53 3.67
CA GLY A 273 1.33 1.73 4.25
C GLY A 273 1.35 2.57 5.54
N GLU A 274 0.20 3.03 6.04
CA GLU A 274 0.10 3.86 7.26
C GLU A 274 -0.21 3.06 8.54
N GLY A 275 -0.35 1.73 8.42
CA GLY A 275 -0.50 0.85 9.59
C GLY A 275 -1.93 0.65 10.10
N LEU A 276 -2.96 1.26 9.48
CA LEU A 276 -4.34 1.27 10.02
C LEU A 276 -5.11 -0.03 9.75
N ARG A 277 -4.87 -0.70 8.61
CA ARG A 277 -5.71 -1.81 8.12
C ARG A 277 -5.90 -2.95 9.13
N PHE A 278 -4.86 -3.36 9.83
CA PHE A 278 -4.95 -4.46 10.78
C PHE A 278 -5.86 -4.13 11.96
N SER A 279 -5.75 -2.90 12.47
CA SER A 279 -6.61 -2.40 13.55
C SER A 279 -8.06 -2.29 13.11
N ASP A 280 -8.32 -1.83 11.87
CA ASP A 280 -9.65 -1.76 11.29
C ASP A 280 -10.30 -3.14 11.20
N LEU A 281 -9.62 -4.14 10.64
CA LEU A 281 -10.16 -5.51 10.55
C LEU A 281 -10.50 -6.11 11.91
N ARG A 282 -9.70 -5.78 12.93
CA ARG A 282 -9.95 -6.26 14.30
C ARG A 282 -11.15 -5.56 14.94
N ARG A 283 -11.21 -4.23 14.88
CA ARG A 283 -12.31 -3.48 15.51
C ARG A 283 -13.67 -3.73 14.86
N TRP A 284 -13.68 -4.05 13.57
CA TRP A 284 -14.88 -4.46 12.83
C TRP A 284 -15.27 -5.93 13.07
N GLY A 285 -14.44 -6.71 13.76
CA GLY A 285 -14.70 -8.13 14.00
C GLY A 285 -14.56 -9.03 12.76
N VAL A 286 -13.96 -8.55 11.68
CA VAL A 286 -13.84 -9.27 10.40
C VAL A 286 -12.45 -9.86 10.14
N ALA A 287 -11.52 -9.73 11.09
CA ALA A 287 -10.14 -10.15 10.88
C ALA A 287 -10.00 -11.65 10.58
N VAL A 288 -10.80 -12.51 11.20
CA VAL A 288 -10.82 -13.96 10.89
C VAL A 288 -11.20 -14.19 9.44
N GLN A 289 -12.27 -13.55 8.96
CA GLN A 289 -12.74 -13.68 7.58
C GLN A 289 -11.68 -13.26 6.55
N TYR A 290 -10.98 -12.16 6.83
CA TYR A 290 -10.03 -11.56 5.89
C TYR A 290 -8.61 -12.12 5.97
N LEU A 291 -8.21 -12.70 7.11
CA LEU A 291 -6.83 -13.11 7.35
C LEU A 291 -6.65 -14.61 7.52
N ASN A 292 -7.63 -15.33 8.11
CA ASN A 292 -7.42 -16.72 8.45
C ASN A 292 -7.34 -17.60 7.18
N ASN A 293 -6.34 -18.49 7.14
CA ASN A 293 -6.04 -19.41 6.04
C ASN A 293 -5.87 -18.71 4.67
N ARG A 294 -5.69 -17.40 4.63
CA ARG A 294 -5.48 -16.67 3.38
C ARG A 294 -4.07 -16.90 2.87
N GLN A 295 -3.99 -17.43 1.66
CA GLN A 295 -2.74 -17.60 0.92
C GLN A 295 -2.39 -16.30 0.20
N GLU A 296 -1.21 -15.76 0.49
CA GLU A 296 -0.66 -14.62 -0.25
C GLU A 296 0.22 -15.16 -1.37
N LYS A 297 -0.23 -14.95 -2.59
CA LYS A 297 0.46 -15.34 -3.81
C LYS A 297 1.21 -14.15 -4.41
N ASP A 298 2.30 -14.44 -5.10
CA ASP A 298 3.00 -13.47 -5.92
C ASP A 298 2.47 -13.42 -7.36
N PHE A 299 3.09 -12.60 -8.22
CA PHE A 299 2.72 -12.48 -9.64
C PHE A 299 2.88 -13.77 -10.45
N THR A 300 3.65 -14.74 -9.97
CA THR A 300 3.82 -16.02 -10.65
C THR A 300 2.86 -17.09 -10.16
N GLY A 301 2.02 -16.74 -9.17
CA GLY A 301 1.08 -17.67 -8.53
C GLY A 301 1.69 -18.46 -7.37
N GLU A 302 2.99 -18.29 -7.08
CA GLU A 302 3.64 -18.98 -5.98
C GLU A 302 3.14 -18.47 -4.62
N ILE A 303 2.76 -19.40 -3.74
CA ILE A 303 2.33 -19.06 -2.38
C ILE A 303 3.57 -18.65 -1.56
N ARG A 304 3.59 -17.41 -1.10
CA ARG A 304 4.66 -16.85 -0.30
C ARG A 304 4.50 -17.16 1.18
N PHE A 305 3.27 -17.07 1.65
CA PHE A 305 2.90 -17.46 3.02
C PHE A 305 1.39 -17.64 3.12
N THR A 306 0.96 -18.33 4.17
CA THR A 306 -0.44 -18.44 4.54
C THR A 306 -0.66 -17.70 5.85
N ARG A 307 -1.58 -16.75 5.86
CA ARG A 307 -1.96 -16.01 7.07
C ARG A 307 -2.71 -16.93 8.02
N LYS A 308 -2.49 -16.72 9.29
CA LYS A 308 -3.25 -17.38 10.36
C LYS A 308 -3.77 -16.32 11.32
N PHE A 309 -5.06 -16.29 11.52
CA PHE A 309 -5.74 -15.44 12.48
C PHE A 309 -7.04 -16.13 12.90
N THR A 310 -7.17 -16.45 14.16
CA THR A 310 -8.33 -17.18 14.74
C THR A 310 -9.03 -16.28 15.76
N GLU A 311 -10.16 -16.74 16.30
CA GLU A 311 -10.93 -15.96 17.28
C GLU A 311 -10.12 -15.55 18.50
N ARG A 312 -9.18 -16.39 18.96
CA ARG A 312 -8.31 -16.05 20.09
C ARG A 312 -7.39 -14.84 19.80
N ASP A 313 -7.04 -14.62 18.53
CA ASP A 313 -6.05 -13.61 18.14
C ASP A 313 -6.62 -12.17 18.16
N TYR A 314 -7.92 -12.01 18.41
CA TYR A 314 -8.51 -10.71 18.72
C TYR A 314 -7.99 -10.12 20.04
N LEU A 315 -7.67 -10.97 20.99
CA LEU A 315 -7.13 -10.56 22.29
C LEU A 315 -5.72 -11.13 22.48
N TRP A 316 -4.85 -10.35 23.10
CA TRP A 316 -3.53 -10.85 23.49
C TRP A 316 -3.64 -11.76 24.71
N PRO A 317 -2.75 -12.78 24.84
CA PRO A 317 -2.68 -13.56 26.07
C PRO A 317 -2.24 -12.64 27.22
N ILE A 318 -2.81 -12.89 28.40
CA ILE A 318 -2.27 -12.29 29.62
C ILE A 318 -0.91 -12.97 29.89
N PRO A 319 0.19 -12.22 30.03
CA PRO A 319 1.50 -12.81 30.28
C PRO A 319 1.51 -13.74 31.48
N SER A 320 2.15 -14.88 31.37
CA SER A 320 2.18 -15.89 32.46
C SER A 320 2.76 -15.36 33.77
N GLU A 321 3.72 -14.45 33.71
CA GLU A 321 4.29 -13.79 34.87
C GLU A 321 3.26 -12.93 35.63
N GLU A 322 2.39 -12.22 34.88
CA GLU A 322 1.33 -11.43 35.50
C GLU A 322 0.27 -12.31 36.18
N ILE A 323 -0.07 -13.44 35.54
CA ILE A 323 -0.98 -14.44 36.15
C ILE A 323 -0.35 -15.05 37.43
N GLN A 324 0.95 -15.28 37.47
CA GLN A 324 1.65 -15.77 38.64
C GLN A 324 1.65 -14.72 39.78
N ARG A 325 1.84 -13.45 39.44
CA ARG A 325 1.79 -12.35 40.42
C ARG A 325 0.38 -12.09 40.95
N ASN A 326 -0.62 -12.24 40.09
CA ASN A 326 -2.02 -12.05 40.43
C ASN A 326 -2.89 -13.21 39.93
N PRO A 327 -3.11 -14.25 40.74
CA PRO A 327 -3.94 -15.42 40.36
C PRO A 327 -5.39 -15.08 40.00
N ALA A 328 -5.91 -13.91 40.39
CA ALA A 328 -7.25 -13.45 40.02
C ALA A 328 -7.39 -13.14 38.52
N LEU A 329 -6.28 -13.06 37.76
CA LEU A 329 -6.28 -12.94 36.31
C LEU A 329 -6.58 -14.26 35.57
N LYS A 330 -6.81 -15.37 36.29
CA LYS A 330 -7.26 -16.62 35.70
C LYS A 330 -8.78 -16.64 35.49
N PRO A 331 -9.27 -17.29 34.40
CA PRO A 331 -8.52 -17.89 33.33
C PRO A 331 -7.91 -16.84 32.41
N ASN A 332 -6.95 -17.23 31.54
CA ASN A 332 -6.43 -16.37 30.49
C ASN A 332 -7.54 -16.00 29.48
N ASN A 333 -7.27 -15.08 28.55
CA ASN A 333 -8.20 -14.75 27.48
C ASN A 333 -8.59 -16.01 26.69
N PRO A 334 -9.83 -16.08 26.15
CA PRO A 334 -10.31 -17.27 25.46
C PRO A 334 -9.35 -17.79 24.38
N GLY A 335 -9.04 -19.09 24.44
CA GLY A 335 -8.13 -19.74 23.48
C GLY A 335 -6.64 -19.71 23.82
N TRP A 336 -6.28 -19.07 24.96
CA TRP A 336 -4.89 -19.00 25.45
C TRP A 336 -4.67 -19.82 26.71
#